data_31396cf22cdb863e034fe22a3b124939
#
_entry.id   31396cf22cdb863e034fe22a3b124939
#
_cell.length_a   1.000
_cell.length_b   1.000
_cell.length_c   1.000
_cell.angle_alpha   90.00
_cell.angle_beta   90.00
_cell.angle_gamma   90.00
#
_symmetry.space_group_name_H-M   'P 1'
#
loop_
_entity.id
_entity.type
_entity.pdbx_description
1 polymer ?
#
loop_
_entity_poly.entity_id
_entity_poly.type
_entity_poly.pdbx_seq_one_letter_code
_entity_poly.pdbx_strand_id
1 'polypeptide(L)'
;MTDSEKAAKVLEALKAAEREPAEKALPILNGLIGLVQAEEEQPLEVDEARSTAFLAICDVGKALHRGQPADRLWASAIDATERWMSLAG
;
A
#
# COMPACT_ATOMS: atom_id res chain seq x y z
N MET A 1 1.75 16.96 -2.20
CA MET A 1 1.05 16.06 -1.27
C MET A 1 2.03 15.52 -0.23
N THR A 2 1.66 15.59 1.04
CA THR A 2 2.52 15.09 2.12
C THR A 2 2.48 13.56 2.19
N ASP A 3 3.46 12.94 2.86
CA ASP A 3 3.46 11.50 3.08
C ASP A 3 2.24 11.04 3.87
N SER A 4 1.81 11.85 4.85
CA SER A 4 0.60 11.56 5.62
C SER A 4 -0.64 11.49 4.73
N GLU A 5 -0.78 12.43 3.81
CA GLU A 5 -1.89 12.46 2.86
C GLU A 5 -1.83 11.29 1.89
N LYS A 6 -0.63 10.97 1.40
CA LYS A 6 -0.43 9.82 0.50
C LYS A 6 -0.80 8.52 1.21
N ALA A 7 -0.31 8.33 2.43
CA ALA A 7 -0.59 7.14 3.22
C ALA A 7 -2.09 6.98 3.47
N ALA A 8 -2.78 8.07 3.79
CA ALA A 8 -4.23 8.03 3.99
C ALA A 8 -4.97 7.59 2.74
N LYS A 9 -4.59 8.10 1.58
CA LYS A 9 -5.19 7.71 0.30
C LYS A 9 -4.91 6.26 -0.06
N VAL A 10 -3.68 5.82 0.17
CA VAL A 10 -3.29 4.42 -0.08
C VAL A 10 -4.10 3.50 0.83
N LEU A 11 -4.22 3.83 2.10
CA LEU A 11 -4.97 3.02 3.06
C LEU A 11 -6.43 2.88 2.65
N GLU A 12 -7.07 3.97 2.28
CA GLU A 12 -8.46 3.97 1.84
C GLU A 12 -8.66 3.09 0.59
N ALA A 13 -7.74 3.23 -0.37
CA ALA A 13 -7.79 2.45 -1.60
C ALA A 13 -7.54 0.96 -1.36
N LEU A 14 -6.63 0.61 -0.44
CA LEU A 14 -6.38 -0.79 -0.08
C LEU A 14 -7.62 -1.43 0.55
N LYS A 15 -8.27 -0.73 1.45
CA LYS A 15 -9.49 -1.24 2.10
C LYS A 15 -10.61 -1.44 1.10
N ALA A 16 -10.74 -0.55 0.13
CA ALA A 16 -11.73 -0.69 -0.93
C ALA A 16 -11.39 -1.86 -1.86
N ALA A 17 -10.13 -1.97 -2.26
CA ALA A 17 -9.67 -3.01 -3.19
C ALA A 17 -9.77 -4.41 -2.59
N GLU A 18 -9.56 -4.56 -1.29
CA GLU A 18 -9.67 -5.84 -0.60
C GLU A 18 -11.05 -6.49 -0.79
N ARG A 19 -12.08 -5.68 -0.95
CA ARG A 19 -13.46 -6.13 -1.12
C ARG A 19 -13.80 -6.49 -2.57
N GLU A 20 -12.90 -6.19 -3.50
CA GLU A 20 -13.14 -6.42 -4.91
C GLU A 20 -12.51 -7.72 -5.38
N PRO A 21 -13.04 -8.33 -6.47
CA PRO A 21 -12.37 -9.46 -7.08
C PRO A 21 -11.01 -9.05 -7.66
N ALA A 22 -10.12 -10.02 -7.85
CA ALA A 22 -8.75 -9.77 -8.29
C ALA A 22 -8.67 -8.89 -9.55
N GLU A 23 -9.53 -9.12 -10.52
CA GLU A 23 -9.54 -8.37 -11.78
C GLU A 23 -9.83 -6.87 -11.61
N LYS A 24 -10.56 -6.51 -10.54
CA LYS A 24 -10.84 -5.12 -10.20
C LYS A 24 -9.83 -4.55 -9.22
N ALA A 25 -9.32 -5.39 -8.32
CA ALA A 25 -8.32 -4.98 -7.33
C ALA A 25 -6.97 -4.64 -7.97
N LEU A 26 -6.54 -5.42 -8.96
CA LEU A 26 -5.24 -5.21 -9.62
C LEU A 26 -5.05 -3.80 -10.22
N PRO A 27 -6.01 -3.25 -10.98
CA PRO A 27 -5.88 -1.88 -11.48
C PRO A 27 -5.79 -0.85 -10.35
N ILE A 28 -6.49 -1.07 -9.24
CA ILE A 28 -6.43 -0.18 -8.08
C ILE A 28 -5.01 -0.20 -7.49
N LEU A 29 -4.45 -1.39 -7.28
CA LEU A 29 -3.10 -1.55 -6.76
C LEU A 29 -2.06 -0.91 -7.69
N ASN A 30 -2.19 -1.09 -8.98
CA ASN A 30 -1.29 -0.47 -9.95
C ASN A 30 -1.33 1.05 -9.88
N GLY A 31 -2.51 1.62 -9.65
CA GLY A 31 -2.68 3.06 -9.48
C GLY A 31 -2.03 3.59 -8.21
N LEU A 32 -1.82 2.75 -7.19
CA LEU A 32 -1.21 3.16 -5.93
C LEU A 32 0.32 3.27 -6.00
N ILE A 33 0.95 2.62 -6.96
CA ILE A 33 2.42 2.58 -7.06
C ILE A 33 3.02 3.99 -7.06
N GLY A 34 2.42 4.92 -7.80
CA GLY A 34 2.89 6.30 -7.83
C GLY A 34 2.78 7.02 -6.49
N LEU A 35 1.81 6.65 -5.66
CA LEU A 35 1.61 7.27 -4.36
C LEU A 35 2.60 6.76 -3.30
N VAL A 36 3.12 5.55 -3.47
CA VAL A 36 4.08 4.99 -2.51
C VAL A 36 5.54 5.23 -2.91
N GLN A 37 5.78 6.02 -3.96
CA GLN A 37 7.13 6.40 -4.35
C GLN A 37 7.58 7.65 -3.59
N ALA A 38 8.87 7.73 -3.31
CA ALA A 38 9.44 8.89 -2.64
C ALA A 38 9.47 10.10 -3.59
N GLU A 39 8.94 11.22 -3.15
CA GLU A 39 8.99 12.48 -3.89
C GLU A 39 9.88 13.50 -3.18
N GLU A 40 9.90 13.45 -1.86
CA GLU A 40 10.65 14.37 -1.01
C GLU A 40 11.48 13.59 -0.01
N GLU A 41 12.54 14.22 0.48
CA GLU A 41 13.33 13.62 1.55
C GLU A 41 12.52 13.59 2.84
N GLN A 42 12.48 12.42 3.47
CA GLN A 42 11.75 12.20 4.71
C GLN A 42 12.69 11.62 5.76
N PRO A 43 12.35 11.72 7.06
CA PRO A 43 13.09 11.02 8.09
C PRO A 43 13.19 9.52 7.75
N LEU A 44 14.30 8.89 8.14
CA LEU A 44 14.56 7.49 7.82
C LEU A 44 13.40 6.57 8.21
N GLU A 45 12.80 6.80 9.38
CA GLU A 45 11.67 5.98 9.86
C GLU A 45 10.48 6.03 8.92
N VAL A 46 10.15 7.22 8.42
CA VAL A 46 9.04 7.43 7.49
C VAL A 46 9.35 6.74 6.16
N ASP A 47 10.58 6.92 5.67
CA ASP A 47 10.99 6.34 4.40
C ASP A 47 11.00 4.81 4.44
N GLU A 48 11.47 4.23 5.54
CA GLU A 48 11.44 2.77 5.73
C GLU A 48 10.01 2.24 5.80
N ALA A 49 9.13 2.94 6.52
CA ALA A 49 7.73 2.55 6.64
C ALA A 49 7.02 2.60 5.28
N ARG A 50 7.29 3.64 4.49
CA ARG A 50 6.76 3.77 3.13
C ARG A 50 7.24 2.63 2.25
N SER A 51 8.55 2.31 2.31
CA SER A 51 9.13 1.21 1.52
C SER A 51 8.52 -0.14 1.90
N THR A 52 8.29 -0.37 3.19
CA THR A 52 7.65 -1.59 3.68
C THR A 52 6.22 -1.71 3.14
N ALA A 53 5.48 -0.60 3.14
CA ALA A 53 4.13 -0.57 2.57
C ALA A 53 4.17 -0.87 1.06
N PHE A 54 5.11 -0.29 0.34
CA PHE A 54 5.30 -0.54 -1.09
C PHE A 54 5.51 -2.03 -1.38
N LEU A 55 6.44 -2.66 -0.66
CA LEU A 55 6.73 -4.08 -0.85
C LEU A 55 5.51 -4.95 -0.52
N ALA A 56 4.79 -4.62 0.54
CA ALA A 56 3.60 -5.37 0.93
C ALA A 56 2.50 -5.26 -0.14
N ILE A 57 2.32 -4.09 -0.73
CA ILE A 57 1.36 -3.89 -1.82
C ILE A 57 1.77 -4.70 -3.05
N CYS A 58 3.05 -4.73 -3.38
CA CYS A 58 3.57 -5.54 -4.49
C CYS A 58 3.31 -7.03 -4.26
N ASP A 59 3.46 -7.50 -3.03
CA ASP A 59 3.20 -8.91 -2.69
C ASP A 59 1.73 -9.27 -2.90
N VAL A 60 0.81 -8.38 -2.53
CA VAL A 60 -0.62 -8.58 -2.81
C VAL A 60 -0.86 -8.69 -4.31
N GLY A 61 -0.31 -7.76 -5.08
CA GLY A 61 -0.45 -7.74 -6.53
C GLY A 61 0.04 -9.04 -7.18
N LYS A 62 1.19 -9.54 -6.74
CA LYS A 62 1.75 -10.80 -7.25
C LYS A 62 0.83 -11.99 -6.94
N ALA A 63 0.31 -12.06 -5.72
CA ALA A 63 -0.57 -13.15 -5.32
C ALA A 63 -1.86 -13.12 -6.14
N LEU A 64 -2.47 -11.95 -6.31
CA LEU A 64 -3.68 -11.79 -7.12
C LEU A 64 -3.44 -12.20 -8.57
N HIS A 65 -2.31 -11.78 -9.14
CA HIS A 65 -1.97 -12.10 -10.52
C HIS A 65 -1.79 -13.61 -10.73
N ARG A 66 -1.29 -14.31 -9.71
CA ARG A 66 -1.06 -15.76 -9.74
C ARG A 66 -2.27 -16.57 -9.29
N GLY A 67 -3.37 -15.93 -8.91
CA GLY A 67 -4.54 -16.61 -8.39
C GLY A 67 -4.32 -17.29 -7.04
N GLN A 68 -3.39 -16.78 -6.24
CA GLN A 68 -3.07 -17.32 -4.92
C GLN A 68 -3.86 -16.61 -3.83
N PRO A 69 -4.11 -17.28 -2.68
CA PRO A 69 -4.75 -16.61 -1.53
C PRO A 69 -3.94 -15.41 -1.08
N ALA A 70 -4.61 -14.29 -0.82
CA ALA A 70 -3.97 -13.03 -0.48
C ALA A 70 -4.43 -12.44 0.86
N ASP A 71 -5.25 -13.15 1.64
CA ASP A 71 -5.84 -12.60 2.87
C ASP A 71 -4.80 -12.02 3.83
N ARG A 72 -3.74 -12.78 4.11
CA ARG A 72 -2.66 -12.32 4.99
C ARG A 72 -1.85 -11.19 4.39
N LEU A 73 -1.68 -11.22 3.09
CA LEU A 73 -0.94 -10.19 2.37
C LEU A 73 -1.70 -8.86 2.38
N TRP A 74 -3.02 -8.90 2.23
CA TRP A 74 -3.87 -7.71 2.39
C TRP A 74 -3.72 -7.12 3.79
N ALA A 75 -3.81 -7.95 4.82
CA ALA A 75 -3.65 -7.51 6.20
C ALA A 75 -2.29 -6.86 6.42
N SER A 76 -1.22 -7.47 5.91
CA SER A 76 0.14 -6.93 6.00
C SER A 76 0.28 -5.58 5.30
N ALA A 77 -0.32 -5.43 4.11
CA ALA A 77 -0.26 -4.18 3.36
C ALA A 77 -1.02 -3.06 4.09
N ILE A 78 -2.18 -3.37 4.65
CA ILE A 78 -2.97 -2.41 5.42
C ILE A 78 -2.22 -2.00 6.68
N ASP A 79 -1.68 -2.95 7.44
CA ASP A 79 -0.91 -2.67 8.66
C ASP A 79 0.32 -1.83 8.36
N ALA A 80 1.07 -2.15 7.31
CA ALA A 80 2.25 -1.40 6.91
C ALA A 80 1.90 0.03 6.52
N THR A 81 0.78 0.22 5.83
CA THR A 81 0.32 1.54 5.43
C THR A 81 -0.16 2.36 6.63
N GLU A 82 -0.84 1.75 7.59
CA GLU A 82 -1.24 2.39 8.83
C GLU A 82 -0.02 2.87 9.63
N ARG A 83 1.03 2.03 9.68
CA ARG A 83 2.28 2.41 10.34
C ARG A 83 2.93 3.59 9.64
N TRP A 84 3.01 3.57 8.31
CA TRP A 84 3.54 4.67 7.54
C TRP A 84 2.76 5.97 7.83
N MET A 85 1.44 5.90 7.78
CA MET A 85 0.58 7.05 8.07
C MET A 85 0.84 7.61 9.47
N SER A 86 0.96 6.72 10.46
CA SER A 86 1.23 7.11 11.85
C SER A 86 2.58 7.81 12.02
N LEU A 87 3.61 7.31 11.37
CA LEU A 87 4.97 7.89 11.45
C LEU A 87 5.09 9.19 10.64
N ALA A 88 4.35 9.32 9.57
CA ALA A 88 4.37 10.50 8.71
C ALA A 88 3.52 11.65 9.26
N GLY A 89 2.56 11.34 10.10
CA GLY A 89 1.72 12.33 10.75
C GLY A 89 2.38 12.90 11.96
#